data_73f2b3b3a45784dcefe85733eaa6b14d
#
_entry.id   73f2b3b3a45784dcefe85733eaa6b14d
#
_cell.length_a   1.000
_cell.length_b   1.000
_cell.length_c   1.000
_cell.angle_alpha   90.00
_cell.angle_beta   90.00
_cell.angle_gamma   90.00
#
_symmetry.space_group_name_H-M   'P 1'
#
loop_
_entity.id
_entity.type
_entity.pdbx_description
1 polymer ?
#
loop_
_entity_poly.entity_id
_entity_poly.type
_entity_poly.pdbx_seq_one_letter_code
_entity_poly.pdbx_strand_id
1 'polypeptide(L)'
;MTGLLGRLAALWRRDRALSGKVDALYGALVAQSRRSEFYAKLGVPDSVDGRFDMIILHLSLLLRRLRGEDEALAQALLDITFDDMDRNLREMGAGDLGVGRRVKVMARAYFGRF
;
A
#
# COMPACT_ATOMS: atom_id res chain seq x y z
N MET A 1 0.23 33.43 -23.10
CA MET A 1 1.33 32.89 -22.30
C MET A 1 0.89 31.73 -21.47
N THR A 2 1.33 30.59 -21.91
CA THR A 2 0.93 29.29 -21.34
C THR A 2 1.92 28.78 -20.29
N GLY A 3 2.89 29.59 -19.87
CA GLY A 3 4.02 29.13 -19.08
C GLY A 3 3.66 28.56 -17.73
N LEU A 4 3.29 29.40 -16.77
CA LEU A 4 3.06 28.98 -15.40
C LEU A 4 1.75 28.24 -15.20
N LEU A 5 0.67 28.77 -15.75
CA LEU A 5 -0.65 28.16 -15.65
C LEU A 5 -0.71 26.80 -16.35
N GLY A 6 -0.06 26.71 -17.53
CA GLY A 6 0.04 25.44 -18.24
C GLY A 6 0.83 24.39 -17.46
N ARG A 7 1.92 24.81 -16.78
CA ARG A 7 2.73 23.92 -15.93
C ARG A 7 1.95 23.45 -14.71
N LEU A 8 1.21 24.36 -14.07
CA LEU A 8 0.37 24.00 -12.93
C LEU A 8 -0.74 23.04 -13.34
N ALA A 9 -1.39 23.30 -14.47
CA ALA A 9 -2.44 22.42 -14.98
C ALA A 9 -1.88 21.02 -15.32
N ALA A 10 -0.67 20.95 -15.89
CA ALA A 10 -0.01 19.68 -16.20
C ALA A 10 0.33 18.92 -14.92
N LEU A 11 0.81 19.59 -13.87
CA LEU A 11 1.09 18.98 -12.58
C LEU A 11 -0.18 18.43 -11.93
N TRP A 12 -1.26 19.19 -11.98
CA TRP A 12 -2.56 18.76 -11.44
C TRP A 12 -3.09 17.52 -12.18
N ARG A 13 -2.93 17.47 -13.49
CA ARG A 13 -3.33 16.32 -14.28
C ARG A 13 -2.50 15.09 -13.96
N ARG A 14 -1.19 15.26 -13.75
CA ARG A 14 -0.29 14.18 -13.32
C ARG A 14 -0.69 13.64 -11.96
N ASP A 15 -0.97 14.53 -11.01
CA ASP A 15 -1.39 14.14 -9.67
C ASP A 15 -2.71 13.38 -9.69
N ARG A 16 -3.67 13.83 -10.47
CA ARG A 16 -4.94 13.13 -10.64
C ARG A 16 -4.77 11.75 -11.28
N ALA A 17 -3.95 11.67 -12.32
CA ALA A 17 -3.68 10.42 -13.00
C ALA A 17 -2.97 9.44 -12.07
N LEU A 18 -1.98 9.93 -11.30
CA LEU A 18 -1.28 9.12 -10.32
C LEU A 18 -2.22 8.65 -9.21
N SER A 19 -3.04 9.54 -8.68
CA SER A 19 -4.01 9.22 -7.65
C SER A 19 -5.00 8.15 -8.11
N GLY A 20 -5.50 8.25 -9.35
CA GLY A 20 -6.39 7.25 -9.92
C GLY A 20 -5.72 5.88 -10.08
N LYS A 21 -4.47 5.86 -10.55
CA LYS A 21 -3.70 4.63 -10.69
C LYS A 21 -3.43 3.97 -9.35
N VAL A 22 -3.06 4.75 -8.34
CA VAL A 22 -2.78 4.26 -6.99
C VAL A 22 -4.04 3.67 -6.37
N ASP A 23 -5.17 4.36 -6.47
CA ASP A 23 -6.43 3.89 -5.92
C ASP A 23 -6.86 2.57 -6.56
N ALA A 24 -6.76 2.46 -7.88
CA ALA A 24 -7.10 1.24 -8.61
C ALA A 24 -6.17 0.09 -8.22
N LEU A 25 -4.88 0.36 -8.15
CA LEU A 25 -3.88 -0.66 -7.82
C LEU A 25 -4.00 -1.13 -6.37
N TYR A 26 -4.21 -0.20 -5.45
CA TYR A 26 -4.40 -0.53 -4.04
C TYR A 26 -5.69 -1.34 -3.85
N GLY A 27 -6.78 -0.95 -4.50
CA GLY A 27 -8.04 -1.71 -4.47
C GLY A 27 -7.86 -3.14 -4.97
N ALA A 28 -7.12 -3.33 -6.05
CA ALA A 28 -6.80 -4.65 -6.59
C ALA A 28 -5.92 -5.45 -5.63
N LEU A 29 -4.94 -4.81 -5.01
CA LEU A 29 -4.07 -5.43 -4.01
C LEU A 29 -4.88 -5.94 -2.83
N VAL A 30 -5.76 -5.12 -2.27
CA VAL A 30 -6.59 -5.50 -1.13
C VAL A 30 -7.53 -6.64 -1.51
N ALA A 31 -8.19 -6.56 -2.67
CA ALA A 31 -9.09 -7.61 -3.15
C ALA A 31 -8.35 -8.94 -3.32
N GLN A 32 -7.16 -8.91 -3.91
CA GLN A 32 -6.35 -10.11 -4.09
C GLN A 32 -5.90 -10.69 -2.76
N SER A 33 -5.50 -9.85 -1.80
CA SER A 33 -5.03 -10.31 -0.49
C SER A 33 -6.14 -10.94 0.35
N ARG A 34 -7.41 -10.64 0.03
CA ARG A 34 -8.57 -11.17 0.74
C ARG A 34 -9.17 -12.43 0.10
N ARG A 35 -8.55 -12.96 -0.94
CA ARG A 35 -9.08 -14.17 -1.58
C ARG A 35 -9.13 -15.32 -0.58
N SER A 36 -10.26 -16.01 -0.55
CA SER A 36 -10.53 -17.06 0.43
C SER A 36 -9.53 -18.22 0.37
N GLU A 37 -8.94 -18.47 -0.78
CA GLU A 37 -7.97 -19.55 -0.97
C GLU A 37 -6.77 -19.41 -0.04
N PHE A 38 -6.32 -18.20 0.25
CA PHE A 38 -5.18 -17.98 1.15
C PHE A 38 -5.49 -18.46 2.56
N TYR A 39 -6.71 -18.24 3.01
CA TYR A 39 -7.13 -18.56 4.38
C TYR A 39 -7.64 -20.00 4.52
N ALA A 40 -8.43 -20.44 3.57
CA ALA A 40 -9.07 -21.76 3.62
C ALA A 40 -8.13 -22.88 3.18
N LYS A 41 -7.26 -22.64 2.18
CA LYS A 41 -6.44 -23.69 1.57
C LYS A 41 -4.96 -23.57 1.91
N LEU A 42 -4.44 -22.37 2.07
CA LEU A 42 -3.01 -22.14 2.29
C LEU A 42 -2.64 -21.88 3.74
N GLY A 43 -3.61 -21.92 4.64
CA GLY A 43 -3.35 -21.86 6.06
C GLY A 43 -3.01 -20.49 6.64
N VAL A 44 -3.27 -19.41 5.90
CA VAL A 44 -3.08 -18.06 6.46
C VAL A 44 -4.11 -17.86 7.57
N PRO A 45 -3.70 -17.43 8.79
CA PRO A 45 -4.67 -17.16 9.83
C PRO A 45 -5.64 -16.05 9.45
N ASP A 46 -6.94 -16.28 9.62
CA ASP A 46 -7.95 -15.25 9.42
C ASP A 46 -8.05 -14.37 10.66
N SER A 47 -7.02 -13.58 10.85
CA SER A 47 -6.81 -12.67 11.97
C SER A 47 -6.33 -11.33 11.43
N VAL A 48 -6.27 -10.32 12.30
CA VAL A 48 -5.71 -9.01 11.93
C VAL A 48 -4.27 -9.17 11.44
N ASP A 49 -3.46 -9.95 12.16
CA ASP A 49 -2.07 -10.25 11.78
C ASP A 49 -1.99 -10.91 10.40
N GLY A 50 -2.76 -11.95 10.18
CA GLY A 50 -2.76 -12.67 8.91
C GLY A 50 -3.19 -11.80 7.75
N ARG A 51 -4.20 -10.96 7.94
CA ARG A 51 -4.66 -10.03 6.91
C ARG A 51 -3.60 -8.98 6.58
N PHE A 52 -2.94 -8.42 7.58
CA PHE A 52 -1.87 -7.45 7.36
C PHE A 52 -0.66 -8.10 6.70
N ASP A 53 -0.29 -9.30 7.10
CA ASP A 53 0.79 -10.05 6.45
C ASP A 53 0.51 -10.28 4.97
N MET A 54 -0.73 -10.60 4.61
CA MET A 54 -1.12 -10.78 3.21
C MET A 54 -1.04 -9.48 2.41
N ILE A 55 -1.45 -8.36 3.01
CA ILE A 55 -1.31 -7.04 2.37
C ILE A 55 0.16 -6.71 2.15
N ILE A 56 1.00 -6.90 3.15
CA ILE A 56 2.44 -6.63 3.04
C ILE A 56 3.09 -7.53 1.99
N LEU A 57 2.74 -8.80 1.93
CA LEU A 57 3.26 -9.71 0.92
C LEU A 57 2.93 -9.21 -0.50
N HIS A 58 1.66 -8.88 -0.73
CA HIS A 58 1.23 -8.38 -2.05
C HIS A 58 1.86 -7.03 -2.38
N LEU A 59 1.97 -6.14 -1.40
CA LEU A 59 2.67 -4.87 -1.55
C LEU A 59 4.13 -5.09 -1.98
N SER A 60 4.81 -6.02 -1.31
CA SER A 60 6.20 -6.34 -1.61
C SER A 60 6.39 -6.79 -3.05
N LEU A 61 5.51 -7.66 -3.53
CA LEU A 61 5.55 -8.16 -4.91
C LEU A 61 5.31 -7.04 -5.92
N LEU A 62 4.35 -6.17 -5.66
CA LEU A 62 4.07 -5.04 -6.53
C LEU A 62 5.21 -4.02 -6.54
N LEU A 63 5.80 -3.73 -5.39
CA LEU A 63 6.93 -2.80 -5.31
C LEU A 63 8.14 -3.33 -6.07
N ARG A 64 8.41 -4.63 -5.99
CA ARG A 64 9.48 -5.25 -6.78
C ARG A 64 9.24 -5.07 -8.27
N ARG A 65 8.00 -5.20 -8.70
CA ARG A 65 7.63 -5.02 -10.11
C ARG A 65 7.74 -3.58 -10.58
N LEU A 66 7.36 -2.62 -9.72
CA LEU A 66 7.31 -1.20 -10.07
C LEU A 66 8.68 -0.52 -10.00
N ARG A 67 9.61 -1.06 -9.23
CA ARG A 67 10.92 -0.46 -9.08
C ARG A 67 11.69 -0.46 -10.38
N GLY A 68 12.26 0.72 -10.69
CA GLY A 68 12.95 0.95 -11.94
C GLY A 68 12.04 1.27 -13.11
N GLU A 69 10.73 1.04 -12.97
CA GLU A 69 9.76 1.33 -14.03
C GLU A 69 8.89 2.56 -13.71
N ASP A 70 8.35 2.64 -12.49
CA ASP A 70 7.52 3.76 -12.05
C ASP A 70 7.70 3.98 -10.55
N GLU A 71 8.74 4.73 -10.21
CA GLU A 71 9.07 5.00 -8.82
C GLU A 71 8.02 5.87 -8.11
N ALA A 72 7.37 6.78 -8.85
CA ALA A 72 6.32 7.61 -8.28
C ALA A 72 5.11 6.77 -7.87
N LEU A 73 4.72 5.81 -8.71
CA LEU A 73 3.62 4.90 -8.40
C LEU A 73 4.00 3.97 -7.24
N ALA A 74 5.23 3.47 -7.21
CA ALA A 74 5.71 2.62 -6.14
C ALA A 74 5.65 3.35 -4.78
N GLN A 75 6.14 4.58 -4.72
CA GLN A 75 6.12 5.37 -3.50
C GLN A 75 4.68 5.70 -3.06
N ALA A 76 3.83 6.08 -4.01
CA ALA A 76 2.43 6.39 -3.71
C ALA A 76 1.68 5.15 -3.19
N LEU A 77 1.94 3.98 -3.75
CA LEU A 77 1.35 2.72 -3.29
C LEU A 77 1.81 2.38 -1.87
N LEU A 78 3.08 2.57 -1.58
CA LEU A 78 3.63 2.37 -0.25
C LEU A 78 2.94 3.28 0.77
N ASP A 79 2.82 4.56 0.43
CA ASP A 79 2.22 5.56 1.32
C ASP A 79 0.76 5.28 1.61
N ILE A 80 -0.04 4.98 0.59
CA ILE A 80 -1.48 4.71 0.78
C ILE A 80 -1.69 3.43 1.59
N THR A 81 -0.87 2.43 1.39
CA THR A 81 -0.97 1.17 2.12
C THR A 81 -0.73 1.38 3.61
N PHE A 82 0.33 2.08 3.98
CA PHE A 82 0.63 2.32 5.39
C PHE A 82 -0.34 3.29 6.04
N ASP A 83 -0.82 4.30 5.31
CA ASP A 83 -1.84 5.20 5.82
C ASP A 83 -3.13 4.44 6.15
N ASP A 84 -3.54 3.55 5.27
CA ASP A 84 -4.75 2.74 5.47
C ASP A 84 -4.57 1.75 6.63
N MET A 85 -3.43 1.10 6.73
CA MET A 85 -3.12 0.20 7.84
C MET A 85 -3.12 0.94 9.18
N ASP A 86 -2.51 2.11 9.23
CA ASP A 86 -2.46 2.93 10.44
C ASP A 86 -3.86 3.37 10.86
N ARG A 87 -4.70 3.76 9.90
CA ARG A 87 -6.10 4.12 10.15
C ARG A 87 -6.89 2.94 10.72
N ASN A 88 -6.74 1.77 10.13
CA ASN A 88 -7.41 0.55 10.60
C ASN A 88 -6.99 0.21 12.03
N LEU A 89 -5.73 0.34 12.35
CA LEU A 89 -5.22 0.09 13.69
C LEU A 89 -5.80 1.06 14.72
N ARG A 90 -5.93 2.34 14.37
CA ARG A 90 -6.55 3.33 15.24
C ARG A 90 -8.03 3.03 15.50
N GLU A 91 -8.74 2.58 14.47
CA GLU A 91 -10.15 2.22 14.59
C GLU A 91 -10.35 0.98 15.48
N MET A 92 -9.40 0.06 15.48
CA MET A 92 -9.46 -1.15 16.31
C MET A 92 -9.09 -0.90 17.77
N GLY A 93 -8.46 0.22 18.08
CA GLY A 93 -8.11 0.60 19.43
C GLY A 93 -6.74 0.15 19.90
N ALA A 94 -6.46 0.39 21.18
CA ALA A 94 -5.12 0.25 21.75
C ALA A 94 -4.61 -1.20 21.83
N GLY A 95 -5.48 -2.19 21.81
CA GLY A 95 -5.09 -3.61 21.91
C GLY A 95 -4.22 -4.10 20.76
N ASP A 96 -4.25 -3.40 19.63
CA ASP A 96 -3.54 -3.81 18.42
C ASP A 96 -2.26 -3.03 18.15
N LEU A 97 -1.76 -2.27 19.13
CA LEU A 97 -0.54 -1.48 18.99
C LEU A 97 0.68 -2.35 18.67
N GLY A 98 0.72 -3.57 19.17
CA GLY A 98 1.81 -4.51 18.89
C GLY A 98 1.90 -4.88 17.42
N VAL A 99 0.75 -5.07 16.77
CA VAL A 99 0.66 -5.35 15.34
C VAL A 99 1.17 -4.16 14.53
N GLY A 100 0.69 -2.94 14.84
CA GLY A 100 1.11 -1.74 14.15
C GLY A 100 2.61 -1.49 14.26
N ARG A 101 3.17 -1.71 15.43
CA ARG A 101 4.61 -1.57 15.65
C ARG A 101 5.39 -2.60 14.84
N ARG A 102 4.94 -3.84 14.82
CA ARG A 102 5.55 -4.92 14.06
C ARG A 102 5.52 -4.66 12.56
N VAL A 103 4.39 -4.19 12.03
CA VAL A 103 4.25 -3.82 10.63
C VAL A 103 5.21 -2.69 10.26
N LYS A 104 5.30 -1.65 11.09
CA LYS A 104 6.22 -0.53 10.85
C LYS A 104 7.69 -0.98 10.85
N VAL A 105 8.06 -1.86 11.78
CA VAL A 105 9.42 -2.40 11.85
C VAL A 105 9.73 -3.23 10.60
N MET A 106 8.83 -4.10 10.20
CA MET A 106 8.98 -4.92 8.99
C MET A 106 9.09 -4.04 7.74
N ALA A 107 8.26 -3.01 7.66
CA ALA A 107 8.30 -2.08 6.54
C ALA A 107 9.63 -1.36 6.44
N ARG A 108 10.14 -0.85 7.56
CA ARG A 108 11.45 -0.19 7.59
C ARG A 108 12.57 -1.15 7.22
N ALA A 109 12.52 -2.37 7.73
CA ALA A 109 13.54 -3.37 7.43
C ALA A 109 13.50 -3.79 5.96
N TYR A 110 12.31 -3.95 5.40
CA TYR A 110 12.13 -4.43 4.03
C TYR A 110 12.29 -3.31 3.01
N PHE A 111 11.68 -2.16 3.24
CA PHE A 111 11.61 -1.05 2.28
C PHE A 111 12.66 0.02 2.51
N GLY A 112 13.23 0.12 3.69
CA GLY A 112 14.27 1.10 3.99
C GLY A 112 15.57 0.90 3.23
N ARG A 113 15.74 -0.27 2.61
CA ARG A 113 16.91 -0.60 1.77
C ARG A 113 16.72 -0.20 0.31
N PHE A 114 15.56 0.23 0.01
CA PHE A 114 15.26 0.70 -1.32
C PHE A 114 15.45 2.21 -1.36
#